data_63c500729661c4a3bad6123e01568510
#
_entry.id   63c500729661c4a3bad6123e01568510
#
_cell.length_a   1.000
_cell.length_b   1.000
_cell.length_c   1.000
_cell.angle_alpha   90.00
_cell.angle_beta   90.00
_cell.angle_gamma   90.00
#
_symmetry.space_group_name_H-M   'P 1'
#
loop_
_entity.id
_entity.type
_entity.pdbx_description
1 polymer ?
#
loop_
_entity_poly.entity_id
_entity_poly.type
_entity_poly.pdbx_seq_one_letter_code
_entity_poly.pdbx_strand_id
1 'polypeptide(L)'
;GIIQSDYEYQSNLEDDEYKNRRKIEWITPNGIPRNSFSQATLNELGAFISIFSIKPHTANEILGSLGLSDFEQENIDLLPNIEESDENQDDEVATKVITETTKTSTEDFIIRKLHQNLNGYQFEEFVAHLLECMGYVARITQKSGDGGVDIIAHKDILGFEPPIIKVQCKKTLTSNGLPEINQLLGTLGDEEYALFVNLGSYTIQARNKATNKSKLRLIDGKEIINLIYRYYDSFSPQYRALIPLKKIFIPDLGE
;
A
#
# COMPACT_ATOMS: atom_id res chain seq x y z
N GLY A 1 -7.22 -0.22 18.97
CA GLY A 1 -8.16 0.38 19.93
C GLY A 1 -8.38 -0.51 21.14
N ILE A 2 -8.90 0.08 22.21
CA ILE A 2 -9.21 -0.62 23.47
C ILE A 2 -10.73 -0.77 23.58
N ILE A 3 -11.22 -1.97 23.87
CA ILE A 3 -12.64 -2.22 24.08
C ILE A 3 -13.05 -1.60 25.43
N GLN A 4 -14.03 -0.71 25.40
CA GLN A 4 -14.50 0.09 26.56
C GLN A 4 -15.87 -0.35 27.09
N SER A 5 -16.56 -1.29 26.44
CA SER A 5 -17.87 -1.76 26.87
C SER A 5 -18.05 -3.25 26.69
N ASP A 6 -19.01 -3.81 27.41
CA ASP A 6 -19.53 -5.12 27.12
C ASP A 6 -20.19 -5.20 25.74
N TYR A 7 -20.52 -6.41 25.32
CA TYR A 7 -21.23 -6.69 24.09
C TYR A 7 -22.66 -6.14 24.17
N GLU A 8 -23.08 -5.43 23.12
CA GLU A 8 -24.45 -4.91 22.96
C GLU A 8 -25.05 -5.40 21.65
N TYR A 9 -26.27 -5.91 21.71
CA TYR A 9 -27.07 -6.24 20.53
C TYR A 9 -28.18 -5.21 20.33
N GLN A 10 -28.19 -4.49 19.22
CA GLN A 10 -29.19 -3.47 18.90
C GLN A 10 -30.15 -4.01 17.82
N SER A 11 -31.34 -4.44 18.22
CA SER A 11 -32.35 -5.05 17.34
C SER A 11 -33.11 -4.04 16.46
N ASN A 12 -33.06 -2.76 16.78
CA ASN A 12 -33.83 -1.67 16.14
C ASN A 12 -33.10 -0.98 14.98
N LEU A 13 -31.94 -1.48 14.58
CA LEU A 13 -31.21 -0.96 13.44
C LEU A 13 -31.72 -1.58 12.14
N GLU A 14 -31.60 -0.84 11.02
CA GLU A 14 -31.94 -1.33 9.69
C GLU A 14 -31.03 -2.53 9.30
N ASP A 15 -31.50 -3.35 8.35
CA ASP A 15 -30.83 -4.62 8.01
C ASP A 15 -29.39 -4.49 7.49
N ASP A 16 -29.00 -3.32 6.96
CA ASP A 16 -27.65 -3.02 6.47
C ASP A 16 -26.68 -2.56 7.59
N GLU A 17 -27.16 -2.42 8.83
CA GLU A 17 -26.32 -1.96 9.94
C GLU A 17 -25.88 -3.13 10.84
N TYR A 18 -24.61 -3.10 11.29
CA TYR A 18 -24.08 -4.08 12.24
C TYR A 18 -24.79 -4.00 13.58
N LYS A 19 -25.61 -5.01 13.90
CA LYS A 19 -26.40 -5.08 15.14
C LYS A 19 -25.56 -5.46 16.37
N ASN A 20 -24.42 -6.11 16.16
CA ASN A 20 -23.49 -6.51 17.21
C ASN A 20 -22.43 -5.43 17.40
N ARG A 21 -22.40 -4.78 18.57
CA ARG A 21 -21.57 -3.60 18.82
C ARG A 21 -20.82 -3.71 20.15
N ARG A 22 -19.64 -3.05 20.18
CA ARG A 22 -18.88 -2.68 21.38
C ARG A 22 -18.30 -1.29 21.20
N LYS A 23 -18.22 -0.52 22.27
CA LYS A 23 -17.53 0.77 22.24
C LYS A 23 -16.02 0.53 22.22
N ILE A 24 -15.32 1.22 21.34
CA ILE A 24 -13.87 1.12 21.18
C ILE A 24 -13.27 2.52 21.29
N GLU A 25 -12.28 2.66 22.15
CA GLU A 25 -11.40 3.83 22.16
C GLU A 25 -10.23 3.57 21.19
N TRP A 26 -10.15 4.37 20.14
CA TRP A 26 -9.10 4.22 19.12
C TRP A 26 -7.82 4.92 19.58
N ILE A 27 -6.74 4.16 19.79
CA ILE A 27 -5.42 4.68 20.13
C ILE A 27 -4.80 5.33 18.87
N THR A 28 -4.99 4.70 17.70
CA THR A 28 -4.52 5.20 16.42
C THR A 28 -5.68 5.28 15.42
N PRO A 29 -6.38 6.42 15.34
CA PRO A 29 -7.54 6.58 14.46
C PRO A 29 -7.18 6.42 12.96
N ASN A 30 -5.93 6.68 12.59
CA ASN A 30 -5.44 6.54 11.21
C ASN A 30 -4.88 5.14 10.90
N GLY A 31 -4.91 4.22 11.87
CA GLY A 31 -4.32 2.89 11.75
C GLY A 31 -2.78 2.90 11.73
N ILE A 32 -2.20 1.70 11.70
CA ILE A 32 -0.77 1.50 11.53
C ILE A 32 -0.55 0.94 10.12
N PRO A 33 0.35 1.52 9.31
CA PRO A 33 0.62 1.00 7.98
C PRO A 33 1.11 -0.46 8.06
N ARG A 34 0.50 -1.34 7.27
CA ARG A 34 0.78 -2.79 7.27
C ARG A 34 2.27 -3.09 7.06
N ASN A 35 2.94 -2.34 6.21
CA ASN A 35 4.36 -2.48 5.91
C ASN A 35 5.31 -2.01 7.03
N SER A 36 4.80 -1.51 8.15
CA SER A 36 5.59 -1.22 9.35
C SER A 36 5.94 -2.48 10.14
N PHE A 37 5.29 -3.61 9.83
CA PHE A 37 5.48 -4.87 10.54
C PHE A 37 6.47 -5.82 9.84
N SER A 38 7.07 -6.72 10.62
CA SER A 38 7.90 -7.81 10.10
C SER A 38 7.09 -8.78 9.23
N GLN A 39 7.76 -9.53 8.35
CA GLN A 39 7.08 -10.51 7.50
C GLN A 39 6.39 -11.61 8.32
N ALA A 40 6.98 -12.02 9.44
CA ALA A 40 6.38 -13.02 10.32
C ALA A 40 5.04 -12.52 10.89
N THR A 41 4.99 -11.28 11.37
CA THR A 41 3.78 -10.62 11.85
C THR A 41 2.74 -10.44 10.75
N LEU A 42 3.16 -10.04 9.55
CA LEU A 42 2.27 -9.88 8.40
C LEU A 42 1.63 -11.19 7.97
N ASN A 43 2.38 -12.29 7.98
CA ASN A 43 1.87 -13.62 7.64
C ASN A 43 0.81 -14.07 8.68
N GLU A 44 1.07 -13.82 9.96
CA GLU A 44 0.13 -14.18 11.03
C GLU A 44 -1.13 -13.32 11.00
N LEU A 45 -1.00 -12.00 10.75
CA LEU A 45 -2.14 -11.09 10.59
C LEU A 45 -2.94 -11.34 9.28
N GLY A 46 -2.43 -12.15 8.38
CA GLY A 46 -3.11 -12.59 7.17
C GLY A 46 -4.05 -13.78 7.37
N ALA A 47 -4.32 -14.20 8.61
CA ALA A 47 -5.24 -15.30 8.88
C ALA A 47 -6.65 -15.05 8.32
N PHE A 48 -7.23 -16.07 7.71
CA PHE A 48 -8.55 -16.02 7.02
C PHE A 48 -9.74 -16.11 7.97
N ILE A 49 -9.51 -16.52 9.21
CA ILE A 49 -10.58 -16.65 10.21
C ILE A 49 -10.83 -15.30 10.90
N SER A 50 -12.08 -15.04 11.19
CA SER A 50 -12.52 -13.78 11.81
C SER A 50 -11.99 -13.57 13.24
N ILE A 51 -11.63 -14.65 13.93
CA ILE A 51 -11.06 -14.63 15.29
C ILE A 51 -9.91 -15.64 15.32
N PHE A 52 -8.73 -15.20 15.69
CA PHE A 52 -7.53 -16.03 15.83
C PHE A 52 -6.61 -15.49 16.91
N SER A 53 -5.80 -16.36 17.49
CA SER A 53 -4.77 -15.97 18.46
C SER A 53 -3.51 -15.50 17.72
N ILE A 54 -2.89 -14.45 18.22
CA ILE A 54 -1.58 -13.99 17.72
C ILE A 54 -0.47 -14.44 18.66
N LYS A 55 0.69 -14.74 18.09
CA LYS A 55 1.88 -15.13 18.86
C LYS A 55 2.46 -13.96 19.65
N PRO A 56 3.19 -14.23 20.75
CA PRO A 56 3.77 -13.16 21.57
C PRO A 56 4.63 -12.15 20.80
N HIS A 57 5.42 -12.60 19.81
CA HIS A 57 6.24 -11.70 19.00
C HIS A 57 5.39 -10.71 18.18
N THR A 58 4.28 -11.18 17.60
CA THR A 58 3.34 -10.34 16.85
C THR A 58 2.64 -9.34 17.76
N ALA A 59 2.20 -9.79 18.94
CA ALA A 59 1.61 -8.91 19.95
C ALA A 59 2.59 -7.80 20.37
N ASN A 60 3.85 -8.17 20.67
CA ASN A 60 4.88 -7.21 21.08
C ASN A 60 5.23 -6.21 19.97
N GLU A 61 5.26 -6.64 18.71
CA GLU A 61 5.52 -5.74 17.58
C GLU A 61 4.37 -4.74 17.38
N ILE A 62 3.11 -5.20 17.52
CA ILE A 62 1.93 -4.31 17.47
C ILE A 62 1.94 -3.32 18.63
N LEU A 63 2.16 -3.78 19.87
CA LEU A 63 2.19 -2.94 21.06
C LEU A 63 3.36 -1.93 21.01
N GLY A 64 4.54 -2.36 20.56
CA GLY A 64 5.67 -1.48 20.33
C GLY A 64 5.39 -0.38 19.31
N SER A 65 4.68 -0.70 18.21
CA SER A 65 4.25 0.27 17.20
C SER A 65 3.24 1.30 17.73
N LEU A 66 2.55 0.98 18.83
CA LEU A 66 1.61 1.86 19.53
C LEU A 66 2.26 2.66 20.68
N GLY A 67 3.56 2.42 20.96
CA GLY A 67 4.25 3.00 22.13
C GLY A 67 3.78 2.41 23.46
N LEU A 68 3.21 1.20 23.45
CA LEU A 68 2.60 0.52 24.60
C LEU A 68 3.50 -0.65 25.06
N SER A 69 4.81 -0.46 25.11
CA SER A 69 5.81 -1.52 25.41
C SER A 69 5.79 -2.04 26.86
N ASP A 70 5.00 -1.44 27.76
CA ASP A 70 4.98 -1.76 29.20
C ASP A 70 3.74 -2.55 29.67
N PHE A 71 3.07 -3.27 28.77
CA PHE A 71 2.05 -4.22 29.21
C PHE A 71 2.75 -5.48 29.74
N GLU A 72 2.82 -5.59 31.08
CA GLU A 72 3.29 -6.78 31.78
C GLU A 72 2.49 -8.00 31.31
N GLN A 73 3.22 -9.07 31.02
CA GLN A 73 2.72 -10.38 30.60
C GLN A 73 2.05 -11.12 31.77
N GLU A 74 1.00 -10.56 32.36
CA GLU A 74 0.16 -11.34 33.27
C GLU A 74 -1.07 -11.88 32.53
N ASN A 75 -1.10 -13.21 32.37
CA ASN A 75 -2.26 -14.02 31.96
C ASN A 75 -2.65 -14.12 30.47
N ILE A 76 -1.74 -14.57 29.61
CA ILE A 76 -2.13 -15.08 28.25
C ILE A 76 -2.32 -16.62 28.22
N ASP A 77 -2.24 -17.30 29.37
CA ASP A 77 -2.34 -18.77 29.43
C ASP A 77 -3.76 -19.35 29.43
N LEU A 78 -4.79 -18.59 29.04
CA LEU A 78 -6.20 -19.04 29.16
C LEU A 78 -6.96 -19.16 27.82
N LEU A 79 -6.28 -19.26 26.68
CA LEU A 79 -7.01 -19.68 25.48
C LEU A 79 -6.65 -21.15 25.16
N PRO A 80 -7.65 -22.05 25.04
CA PRO A 80 -7.39 -23.40 24.64
C PRO A 80 -6.69 -23.40 23.26
N ASN A 81 -5.64 -24.20 23.13
CA ASN A 81 -5.11 -24.58 21.83
C ASN A 81 -6.28 -25.09 21.00
N ILE A 82 -6.71 -24.31 20.02
CA ILE A 82 -7.59 -24.82 18.98
C ILE A 82 -6.66 -25.71 18.15
N GLU A 83 -6.70 -27.01 18.44
CA GLU A 83 -6.11 -28.02 17.58
C GLU A 83 -6.71 -27.82 16.19
N GLU A 84 -5.85 -27.84 15.19
CA GLU A 84 -6.23 -27.86 13.78
C GLU A 84 -7.19 -29.05 13.57
N SER A 85 -8.49 -28.76 13.61
CA SER A 85 -9.52 -29.74 13.32
C SER A 85 -10.00 -29.54 11.89
N ASP A 86 -9.90 -30.63 11.17
CA ASP A 86 -10.60 -31.06 9.97
C ASP A 86 -9.90 -30.91 8.62
N GLU A 87 -9.41 -32.09 8.21
CA GLU A 87 -8.98 -32.50 6.87
C GLU A 87 -10.14 -32.54 5.83
N ASN A 88 -10.99 -31.53 5.79
CA ASN A 88 -12.02 -31.43 4.75
C ASN A 88 -12.31 -29.95 4.40
N GLN A 89 -11.27 -29.13 4.25
CA GLN A 89 -11.43 -27.91 3.47
C GLN A 89 -11.23 -28.28 2.01
N ASP A 90 -12.24 -27.98 1.17
CA ASP A 90 -12.18 -28.13 -0.28
C ASP A 90 -10.82 -27.60 -0.78
N ASP A 91 -10.09 -28.40 -1.55
CA ASP A 91 -8.78 -28.04 -2.13
C ASP A 91 -8.82 -26.67 -2.84
N GLU A 92 -9.98 -26.29 -3.31
CA GLU A 92 -10.30 -25.01 -3.94
C GLU A 92 -10.19 -23.83 -2.97
N VAL A 93 -10.72 -23.95 -1.75
CA VAL A 93 -10.62 -22.92 -0.70
C VAL A 93 -9.18 -22.79 -0.25
N ALA A 94 -8.48 -23.91 -0.04
CA ALA A 94 -7.07 -23.90 0.35
C ALA A 94 -6.19 -23.23 -0.72
N THR A 95 -6.41 -23.51 -2.01
CA THR A 95 -5.68 -22.89 -3.12
C THR A 95 -5.95 -21.39 -3.21
N LYS A 96 -7.20 -20.96 -3.03
CA LYS A 96 -7.58 -19.54 -3.02
C LYS A 96 -6.89 -18.78 -1.87
N VAL A 97 -6.86 -19.39 -0.69
CA VAL A 97 -6.18 -18.88 0.52
C VAL A 97 -4.68 -18.71 0.28
N ILE A 98 -4.00 -19.75 -0.22
CA ILE A 98 -2.56 -19.72 -0.50
C ILE A 98 -2.24 -18.62 -1.53
N THR A 99 -3.04 -18.50 -2.57
CA THR A 99 -2.89 -17.50 -3.62
C THR A 99 -2.97 -16.09 -3.08
N GLU A 100 -4.00 -15.78 -2.29
CA GLU A 100 -4.20 -14.44 -1.71
C GLU A 100 -3.11 -14.09 -0.69
N THR A 101 -2.72 -15.05 0.15
CA THR A 101 -1.63 -14.85 1.12
C THR A 101 -0.30 -14.59 0.40
N THR A 102 0.00 -15.35 -0.64
CA THR A 102 1.21 -15.17 -1.44
C THR A 102 1.23 -13.81 -2.13
N LYS A 103 0.10 -13.39 -2.71
CA LYS A 103 -0.05 -12.08 -3.34
C LYS A 103 0.19 -10.96 -2.34
N THR A 104 -0.50 -10.96 -1.21
CA THR A 104 -0.36 -9.93 -0.16
C THR A 104 1.08 -9.87 0.37
N SER A 105 1.70 -11.02 0.63
CA SER A 105 3.10 -11.09 1.09
C SER A 105 4.08 -10.54 0.06
N THR A 106 3.81 -10.74 -1.23
CA THR A 106 4.63 -10.19 -2.32
C THR A 106 4.45 -8.69 -2.45
N GLU A 107 3.23 -8.18 -2.32
CA GLU A 107 2.93 -6.74 -2.33
C GLU A 107 3.64 -6.02 -1.18
N ASP A 108 3.56 -6.54 0.04
CA ASP A 108 4.25 -6.03 1.22
C ASP A 108 5.78 -6.05 1.04
N PHE A 109 6.32 -7.12 0.43
CA PHE A 109 7.74 -7.22 0.11
C PHE A 109 8.18 -6.12 -0.85
N ILE A 110 7.44 -5.86 -1.92
CA ILE A 110 7.75 -4.84 -2.91
C ILE A 110 7.78 -3.45 -2.25
N ILE A 111 6.73 -3.08 -1.53
CA ILE A 111 6.64 -1.78 -0.84
C ILE A 111 7.79 -1.58 0.13
N ARG A 112 8.12 -2.61 0.91
CA ARG A 112 9.23 -2.56 1.86
C ARG A 112 10.57 -2.38 1.16
N LYS A 113 10.82 -3.10 0.06
CA LYS A 113 12.04 -2.93 -0.72
C LYS A 113 12.19 -1.52 -1.27
N LEU A 114 11.14 -0.95 -1.86
CA LEU A 114 11.16 0.42 -2.35
C LEU A 114 11.36 1.44 -1.22
N HIS A 115 10.71 1.23 -0.06
CA HIS A 115 10.81 2.16 1.05
C HIS A 115 12.14 2.10 1.78
N GLN A 116 12.68 0.90 2.05
CA GLN A 116 13.88 0.74 2.88
C GLN A 116 15.19 0.86 2.10
N ASN A 117 15.21 0.38 0.86
CA ASN A 117 16.45 0.28 0.08
C ASN A 117 16.69 1.47 -0.88
N LEU A 118 15.71 2.34 -1.10
CA LEU A 118 15.88 3.54 -1.89
C LEU A 118 15.84 4.78 -0.99
N ASN A 119 16.67 5.77 -1.26
CA ASN A 119 16.47 7.13 -0.74
C ASN A 119 15.45 7.89 -1.61
N GLY A 120 15.13 9.15 -1.27
CA GLY A 120 14.14 9.95 -2.01
C GLY A 120 14.50 10.09 -3.50
N TYR A 121 15.74 10.47 -3.80
CA TYR A 121 16.22 10.63 -5.16
C TYR A 121 16.22 9.30 -5.94
N GLN A 122 16.65 8.21 -5.33
CA GLN A 122 16.61 6.88 -5.95
C GLN A 122 15.17 6.39 -6.20
N PHE A 123 14.21 6.85 -5.41
CA PHE A 123 12.80 6.57 -5.68
C PHE A 123 12.29 7.37 -6.89
N GLU A 124 12.72 8.61 -7.07
CA GLU A 124 12.47 9.41 -8.27
C GLU A 124 13.07 8.71 -9.52
N GLU A 125 14.32 8.22 -9.44
CA GLU A 125 14.96 7.42 -10.50
C GLU A 125 14.17 6.14 -10.83
N PHE A 126 13.68 5.45 -9.81
CA PHE A 126 12.83 4.26 -10.01
C PHE A 126 11.53 4.60 -10.72
N VAL A 127 10.86 5.69 -10.34
CA VAL A 127 9.62 6.16 -10.99
C VAL A 127 9.89 6.59 -12.43
N ALA A 128 10.99 7.29 -12.69
CA ALA A 128 11.40 7.64 -14.06
C ALA A 128 11.62 6.38 -14.91
N HIS A 129 12.35 5.38 -14.39
CA HIS A 129 12.53 4.09 -15.08
C HIS A 129 11.20 3.36 -15.34
N LEU A 130 10.27 3.39 -14.38
CA LEU A 130 8.93 2.80 -14.56
C LEU A 130 8.17 3.47 -15.72
N LEU A 131 8.24 4.80 -15.82
CA LEU A 131 7.65 5.55 -16.92
C LEU A 131 8.33 5.22 -18.26
N GLU A 132 9.65 5.01 -18.28
CA GLU A 132 10.38 4.55 -19.47
C GLU A 132 9.91 3.16 -19.90
N CYS A 133 9.72 2.23 -18.97
CA CYS A 133 9.14 0.91 -19.26
C CYS A 133 7.72 1.01 -19.84
N MET A 134 6.97 2.07 -19.51
CA MET A 134 5.65 2.39 -20.08
C MET A 134 5.74 3.07 -21.45
N GLY A 135 6.94 3.35 -21.96
CA GLY A 135 7.20 3.97 -23.26
C GLY A 135 7.17 5.50 -23.24
N TYR A 136 7.41 6.11 -22.10
CA TYR A 136 7.69 7.56 -21.99
C TYR A 136 9.19 7.80 -22.03
N VAL A 137 9.59 9.00 -22.42
CA VAL A 137 10.93 9.54 -22.19
C VAL A 137 10.84 10.35 -20.89
N ALA A 138 11.52 9.91 -19.84
CA ALA A 138 11.47 10.53 -18.53
C ALA A 138 12.81 11.17 -18.16
N ARG A 139 12.79 12.40 -17.66
CA ARG A 139 13.99 13.15 -17.22
C ARG A 139 13.78 13.66 -15.81
N ILE A 140 14.72 13.36 -14.92
CA ILE A 140 14.73 13.88 -13.55
C ILE A 140 15.15 15.35 -13.61
N THR A 141 14.43 16.19 -12.87
CA THR A 141 14.74 17.63 -12.77
C THR A 141 15.85 17.90 -11.76
N GLN A 142 16.49 19.05 -11.86
CA GLN A 142 17.48 19.48 -10.85
C GLN A 142 16.74 20.13 -9.67
N LYS A 143 17.14 19.80 -8.45
CA LYS A 143 16.49 20.13 -7.16
C LYS A 143 16.37 21.61 -6.80
N SER A 144 16.29 22.56 -7.70
CA SER A 144 16.22 23.98 -7.34
C SER A 144 15.12 24.73 -8.09
N GLY A 145 14.05 25.09 -7.39
CA GLY A 145 13.15 26.17 -7.80
C GLY A 145 11.96 25.81 -8.70
N ASP A 146 11.71 24.56 -8.98
CA ASP A 146 10.67 24.09 -9.94
C ASP A 146 9.32 23.71 -9.32
N GLY A 147 9.04 24.18 -8.10
CA GLY A 147 7.73 23.98 -7.45
C GLY A 147 7.47 22.53 -7.00
N GLY A 148 8.52 21.69 -6.89
CA GLY A 148 8.41 20.30 -6.45
C GLY A 148 8.12 19.31 -7.58
N VAL A 149 8.45 19.67 -8.82
CA VAL A 149 8.47 18.74 -9.95
C VAL A 149 9.76 17.93 -9.91
N ASP A 150 9.65 16.61 -9.78
CA ASP A 150 10.81 15.72 -9.67
C ASP A 150 11.18 15.08 -11.02
N ILE A 151 10.19 14.87 -11.91
CA ILE A 151 10.40 14.25 -13.23
C ILE A 151 9.53 15.00 -14.27
N ILE A 152 10.08 15.14 -15.48
CA ILE A 152 9.31 15.54 -16.66
C ILE A 152 9.29 14.36 -17.63
N ALA A 153 8.10 13.94 -18.06
CA ALA A 153 7.92 12.82 -18.98
C ALA A 153 7.07 13.23 -20.20
N HIS A 154 7.40 12.68 -21.37
CA HIS A 154 6.73 12.93 -22.65
C HIS A 154 6.82 11.71 -23.55
N LYS A 155 6.03 11.66 -24.62
CA LYS A 155 5.99 10.50 -25.54
C LYS A 155 7.04 10.59 -26.65
N ASP A 156 7.33 11.78 -27.13
CA ASP A 156 8.30 12.01 -28.21
C ASP A 156 9.72 12.20 -27.67
N ILE A 157 10.74 11.87 -28.47
CA ILE A 157 12.15 11.97 -28.06
C ILE A 157 12.58 13.41 -27.83
N LEU A 158 11.99 14.36 -28.54
CA LEU A 158 12.37 15.78 -28.46
C LEU A 158 11.63 16.53 -27.36
N GLY A 159 10.48 16.03 -26.87
CA GLY A 159 9.69 16.62 -25.82
C GLY A 159 8.84 17.82 -26.26
N PHE A 160 8.46 17.88 -27.54
CA PHE A 160 7.65 18.96 -28.08
C PHE A 160 6.17 18.61 -28.22
N GLU A 161 5.86 17.30 -28.29
CA GLU A 161 4.49 16.84 -28.47
C GLU A 161 3.78 16.60 -27.14
N PRO A 162 2.58 17.18 -26.94
CA PRO A 162 1.76 16.84 -25.77
C PRO A 162 1.35 15.34 -25.76
N PRO A 163 1.13 14.74 -24.61
CA PRO A 163 1.13 15.37 -23.29
C PRO A 163 2.53 15.47 -22.65
N ILE A 164 2.83 16.62 -22.09
CA ILE A 164 3.96 16.79 -21.18
C ILE A 164 3.46 16.51 -19.77
N ILE A 165 4.11 15.58 -19.08
CA ILE A 165 3.69 15.14 -17.75
C ILE A 165 4.72 15.62 -16.71
N LYS A 166 4.27 16.46 -15.79
CA LYS A 166 5.04 16.85 -14.61
C LYS A 166 4.74 15.90 -13.46
N VAL A 167 5.77 15.25 -12.94
CA VAL A 167 5.66 14.21 -11.93
C VAL A 167 6.25 14.69 -10.63
N GLN A 168 5.52 14.49 -9.53
CA GLN A 168 6.03 14.63 -8.17
C GLN A 168 5.98 13.28 -7.47
N CYS A 169 7.07 12.93 -6.78
CA CYS A 169 7.26 11.66 -6.10
C CYS A 169 7.33 11.84 -4.58
N LYS A 170 6.62 10.99 -3.84
CA LYS A 170 6.73 10.92 -2.38
C LYS A 170 6.97 9.48 -1.95
N LYS A 171 8.11 9.25 -1.30
CA LYS A 171 8.47 7.94 -0.74
C LYS A 171 7.95 7.81 0.70
N THR A 172 6.72 8.22 0.96
CA THR A 172 6.09 8.11 2.27
C THR A 172 5.03 7.00 2.27
N LEU A 173 4.93 6.29 3.40
CA LEU A 173 3.92 5.23 3.58
C LEU A 173 2.59 5.79 4.09
N THR A 174 2.58 7.04 4.51
CA THR A 174 1.39 7.75 5.00
C THR A 174 0.54 8.29 3.85
N SER A 175 -0.69 8.70 4.18
CA SER A 175 -1.60 9.33 3.21
C SER A 175 -1.18 10.76 2.90
N ASN A 176 -1.03 11.08 1.61
CA ASN A 176 -0.83 12.45 1.14
C ASN A 176 -2.16 13.18 0.90
N GLY A 177 -2.15 14.48 1.19
CA GLY A 177 -3.32 15.34 1.14
C GLY A 177 -3.31 16.34 -0.03
N LEU A 178 -4.22 17.31 0.06
CA LEU A 178 -4.39 18.35 -0.96
C LEU A 178 -3.23 19.36 -1.09
N PRO A 179 -2.49 19.73 -0.04
CA PRO A 179 -1.49 20.80 -0.14
C PRO A 179 -0.44 20.52 -1.22
N GLU A 180 0.18 19.35 -1.20
CA GLU A 180 1.24 18.96 -2.14
C GLU A 180 0.69 18.81 -3.57
N ILE A 181 -0.53 18.25 -3.70
CA ILE A 181 -1.20 18.10 -4.99
C ILE A 181 -1.52 19.46 -5.60
N ASN A 182 -1.97 20.42 -4.79
CA ASN A 182 -2.23 21.79 -5.26
C ASN A 182 -0.94 22.51 -5.67
N GLN A 183 0.17 22.25 -4.96
CA GLN A 183 1.49 22.78 -5.34
C GLN A 183 1.89 22.28 -6.73
N LEU A 184 1.81 20.98 -6.98
CA LEU A 184 2.09 20.39 -8.30
C LEU A 184 1.18 20.97 -9.40
N LEU A 185 -0.13 21.06 -9.12
CA LEU A 185 -1.09 21.65 -10.06
C LEU A 185 -0.77 23.12 -10.39
N GLY A 186 -0.20 23.87 -9.45
CA GLY A 186 0.23 25.25 -9.63
C GLY A 186 1.42 25.42 -10.58
N THR A 187 2.14 24.35 -10.89
CA THR A 187 3.27 24.37 -11.82
C THR A 187 2.87 24.13 -13.29
N LEU A 188 1.60 23.74 -13.55
CA LEU A 188 1.18 23.33 -14.87
C LEU A 188 0.96 24.50 -15.81
N GLY A 189 1.46 24.37 -17.04
CA GLY A 189 1.07 25.14 -18.20
C GLY A 189 -0.18 24.60 -18.91
N ASP A 190 -0.51 25.18 -20.06
CA ASP A 190 -1.78 24.91 -20.75
C ASP A 190 -1.96 23.48 -21.24
N GLU A 191 -0.92 22.83 -21.74
CA GLU A 191 -0.97 21.45 -22.29
C GLU A 191 -0.20 20.46 -21.42
N GLU A 192 0.01 20.79 -20.14
CA GLU A 192 0.72 19.96 -19.18
C GLU A 192 -0.24 19.20 -18.27
N TYR A 193 0.21 18.04 -17.81
CA TYR A 193 -0.51 17.12 -16.94
C TYR A 193 0.31 16.87 -15.67
N ALA A 194 -0.37 16.70 -14.55
CA ALA A 194 0.22 16.35 -13.27
C ALA A 194 0.08 14.86 -13.00
N LEU A 195 1.18 14.23 -12.64
CA LEU A 195 1.22 12.89 -12.10
C LEU A 195 1.83 12.96 -10.69
N PHE A 196 1.06 12.61 -9.69
CA PHE A 196 1.58 12.50 -8.32
C PHE A 196 1.72 11.05 -7.94
N VAL A 197 2.93 10.63 -7.56
CA VAL A 197 3.27 9.24 -7.20
C VAL A 197 3.63 9.19 -5.74
N ASN A 198 2.86 8.41 -4.95
CA ASN A 198 3.13 8.18 -3.53
C ASN A 198 3.25 6.68 -3.24
N LEU A 199 4.27 6.28 -2.49
CA LEU A 199 4.41 4.90 -2.08
C LEU A 199 3.33 4.45 -1.07
N GLY A 200 2.73 5.38 -0.32
CA GLY A 200 1.58 5.15 0.55
C GLY A 200 0.24 5.34 -0.17
N SER A 201 -0.67 6.04 0.48
CA SER A 201 -2.04 6.26 0.01
C SER A 201 -2.36 7.74 -0.17
N TYR A 202 -3.62 8.05 -0.51
CA TYR A 202 -4.15 9.40 -0.62
C TYR A 202 -5.40 9.57 0.24
N THR A 203 -5.59 10.77 0.77
CA THR A 203 -6.83 11.13 1.47
C THR A 203 -8.02 11.11 0.49
N ILE A 204 -9.23 10.93 1.02
CA ILE A 204 -10.48 10.97 0.23
C ILE A 204 -10.59 12.29 -0.55
N GLN A 205 -10.21 13.41 0.07
CA GLN A 205 -10.25 14.72 -0.56
C GLN A 205 -9.29 14.81 -1.75
N ALA A 206 -8.09 14.24 -1.64
CA ALA A 206 -7.12 14.16 -2.73
C ALA A 206 -7.64 13.31 -3.90
N ARG A 207 -8.24 12.16 -3.62
CA ARG A 207 -8.84 11.28 -4.64
C ARG A 207 -10.00 11.97 -5.35
N ASN A 208 -10.89 12.63 -4.62
CA ASN A 208 -12.01 13.40 -5.20
C ASN A 208 -11.51 14.54 -6.10
N LYS A 209 -10.40 15.20 -5.71
CA LYS A 209 -9.76 16.22 -6.54
C LYS A 209 -9.29 15.64 -7.87
N ALA A 210 -8.63 14.49 -7.85
CA ALA A 210 -8.15 13.82 -9.06
C ALA A 210 -9.29 13.39 -9.98
N THR A 211 -10.38 12.86 -9.42
CA THR A 211 -11.58 12.49 -10.20
C THR A 211 -12.18 13.69 -10.95
N ASN A 212 -12.14 14.89 -10.34
CA ASN A 212 -12.71 16.12 -10.90
C ASN A 212 -11.73 16.94 -11.76
N LYS A 213 -10.48 16.52 -11.90
CA LYS A 213 -9.44 17.25 -12.65
C LYS A 213 -8.82 16.32 -13.70
N SER A 214 -9.22 16.48 -14.96
CA SER A 214 -8.74 15.69 -16.10
C SER A 214 -7.22 15.73 -16.32
N LYS A 215 -6.57 16.79 -15.84
CA LYS A 215 -5.11 16.98 -15.95
C LYS A 215 -4.33 16.43 -14.75
N LEU A 216 -4.98 15.74 -13.79
CA LEU A 216 -4.34 15.18 -12.59
C LEU A 216 -4.55 13.68 -12.51
N ARG A 217 -3.46 12.95 -12.37
CA ARG A 217 -3.44 11.52 -12.04
C ARG A 217 -2.70 11.29 -10.73
N LEU A 218 -3.25 10.42 -9.88
CA LEU A 218 -2.58 9.95 -8.66
C LEU A 218 -2.25 8.47 -8.83
N ILE A 219 -1.04 8.09 -8.43
CA ILE A 219 -0.59 6.69 -8.36
C ILE A 219 -0.18 6.41 -6.92
N ASP A 220 -0.88 5.52 -6.26
CA ASP A 220 -0.56 5.06 -4.90
C ASP A 220 0.30 3.78 -4.91
N GLY A 221 0.70 3.32 -3.71
CA GLY A 221 1.54 2.12 -3.57
C GLY A 221 0.94 0.88 -4.21
N LYS A 222 -0.37 0.69 -4.14
CA LYS A 222 -1.06 -0.44 -4.76
C LYS A 222 -1.00 -0.37 -6.29
N GLU A 223 -1.16 0.82 -6.84
CA GLU A 223 -1.05 1.02 -8.29
C GLU A 223 0.40 0.89 -8.78
N ILE A 224 1.38 1.34 -7.98
CA ILE A 224 2.82 1.10 -8.26
C ILE A 224 3.09 -0.40 -8.38
N ILE A 225 2.59 -1.22 -7.45
CA ILE A 225 2.75 -2.69 -7.49
C ILE A 225 2.16 -3.27 -8.78
N ASN A 226 0.96 -2.86 -9.16
CA ASN A 226 0.32 -3.33 -10.39
C ASN A 226 1.13 -2.95 -11.64
N LEU A 227 1.73 -1.76 -11.66
CA LEU A 227 2.62 -1.34 -12.74
C LEU A 227 3.92 -2.14 -12.74
N ILE A 228 4.50 -2.43 -11.56
CA ILE A 228 5.66 -3.32 -11.44
C ILE A 228 5.36 -4.68 -12.05
N TYR A 229 4.25 -5.33 -11.67
CA TYR A 229 3.87 -6.63 -12.22
C TYR A 229 3.73 -6.59 -13.74
N ARG A 230 3.09 -5.54 -14.27
CA ARG A 230 2.84 -5.38 -15.70
C ARG A 230 4.11 -5.20 -16.52
N TYR A 231 5.06 -4.41 -16.01
CA TYR A 231 6.27 -4.02 -16.74
C TYR A 231 7.56 -4.68 -16.25
N TYR A 232 7.45 -5.67 -15.35
CA TYR A 232 8.60 -6.30 -14.70
C TYR A 232 9.64 -6.86 -15.70
N ASP A 233 9.18 -7.41 -16.82
CA ASP A 233 10.06 -7.97 -17.85
C ASP A 233 10.91 -6.89 -18.57
N SER A 234 10.47 -5.65 -18.53
CA SER A 234 11.18 -4.50 -19.11
C SER A 234 12.13 -3.83 -18.12
N PHE A 235 12.14 -4.25 -16.85
CA PHE A 235 13.01 -3.65 -15.83
C PHE A 235 14.48 -3.90 -16.13
N SER A 236 15.32 -2.89 -15.88
CA SER A 236 16.77 -3.03 -15.91
C SER A 236 17.25 -4.03 -14.85
N PRO A 237 18.44 -4.65 -15.04
CA PRO A 237 19.00 -5.61 -14.09
C PRO A 237 19.09 -5.06 -12.65
N GLN A 238 19.36 -3.77 -12.51
CA GLN A 238 19.44 -3.09 -11.22
C GLN A 238 18.11 -3.20 -10.45
N TYR A 239 16.99 -2.89 -11.09
CA TYR A 239 15.68 -2.92 -10.44
C TYR A 239 15.11 -4.33 -10.27
N ARG A 240 15.49 -5.26 -11.17
CA ARG A 240 15.21 -6.69 -10.95
C ARG A 240 15.97 -7.26 -9.74
N ALA A 241 17.20 -6.81 -9.51
CA ALA A 241 17.96 -7.19 -8.32
C ALA A 241 17.40 -6.56 -7.04
N LEU A 242 16.87 -5.34 -7.11
CA LEU A 242 16.21 -4.67 -5.99
C LEU A 242 14.92 -5.40 -5.58
N ILE A 243 14.11 -5.78 -6.57
CA ILE A 243 12.81 -6.44 -6.39
C ILE A 243 12.85 -7.81 -7.12
N PRO A 244 13.52 -8.82 -6.53
CA PRO A 244 13.65 -10.13 -7.19
C PRO A 244 12.33 -10.91 -7.11
N LEU A 245 11.58 -10.92 -8.22
CA LEU A 245 10.33 -11.67 -8.35
C LEU A 245 10.47 -12.83 -9.33
N LYS A 246 9.68 -13.87 -9.11
CA LYS A 246 9.48 -14.98 -10.05
C LYS A 246 8.03 -15.05 -10.49
N LYS A 247 7.78 -15.26 -11.77
CA LYS A 247 6.44 -15.58 -12.27
C LYS A 247 6.10 -17.03 -11.95
N ILE A 248 4.92 -17.24 -11.39
CA ILE A 248 4.35 -18.57 -11.18
C ILE A 248 2.98 -18.62 -11.82
N PHE A 249 2.58 -19.81 -12.29
CA PHE A 249 1.21 -20.08 -12.74
C PHE A 249 0.42 -20.61 -11.55
N ILE A 250 -0.73 -20.02 -11.31
CA ILE A 250 -1.66 -20.42 -10.26
C ILE A 250 -2.92 -20.90 -10.94
N PRO A 251 -3.58 -21.99 -10.47
CA PRO A 251 -4.87 -22.42 -10.99
C PRO A 251 -5.88 -21.26 -10.96
N ASP A 252 -6.57 -21.06 -12.07
CA ASP A 252 -7.70 -20.13 -12.15
C ASP A 252 -8.96 -20.92 -11.79
N LEU A 253 -9.45 -20.70 -10.56
CA LEU A 253 -10.59 -21.43 -10.02
C LEU A 253 -11.94 -20.76 -10.36
N GLY A 254 -11.92 -19.74 -11.22
CA GLY A 254 -13.10 -18.96 -11.59
C GLY A 254 -13.60 -18.04 -10.45
N GLU A 255 -14.32 -16.99 -10.79
CA GLU A 255 -15.09 -16.16 -9.84
C GLU A 255 -16.45 -16.79 -9.55
#